data_ea3c40dd4dc0b597dc909d902a36cda5
#
_entry.id   ea3c40dd4dc0b597dc909d902a36cda5
#
_cell.length_a   1.000
_cell.length_b   1.000
_cell.length_c   1.000
_cell.angle_alpha   90.00
_cell.angle_beta   90.00
_cell.angle_gamma   90.00
#
_symmetry.space_group_name_H-M   'P 1'
#
loop_
_entity.id
_entity.type
_entity.pdbx_description
1 polymer ?
#
loop_
_entity_poly.entity_id
_entity_poly.type
_entity_poly.pdbx_seq_one_letter_code
_entity_poly.pdbx_strand_id
1 'polypeptide(L)'
;MKKLLFAIIALFIAVSAMASTGDKQTYLYAVKGADSLYLDHYISPVAGHRPCMVFVFGGGFVRGNRDSETYLPYFKFLNDNGFDVFSIDYRLGLKPLTTMEGSPSIRETIGLLNGAVNMAVEDLFSATLFIIENAERWQIDTEKIVTSGSSAGAITVLQAENAICNRTPSAAVLPQGFNYAGVISYAGAIFTVNGKPEWKNKPAPIMLFHGSADAQVPYDKATMLGIGFFGSKHLAKEFNDNKWPYWFYDIEYHTHSIAVLPMFDNQREILTFLNDFVIKKRPLCITTSVSDGEQPKRNTKFKVMDYIDANFGK
;
A
#
# COMPACT_ATOMS: atom_id res chain seq x y z
N MET A 1 72.99 25.91 -17.32
CA MET A 1 72.21 24.71 -17.36
C MET A 1 71.05 24.87 -16.37
N LYS A 2 69.85 25.29 -16.83
CA LYS A 2 68.65 25.49 -16.00
C LYS A 2 67.76 24.26 -16.14
N LYS A 3 67.51 23.53 -15.03
CA LYS A 3 66.60 22.41 -14.97
C LYS A 3 65.21 22.98 -14.80
N LEU A 4 64.34 22.72 -15.80
CA LEU A 4 62.91 23.06 -15.79
C LEU A 4 62.17 21.97 -15.03
N LEU A 5 61.57 22.32 -13.90
CA LEU A 5 60.75 21.44 -13.07
C LEU A 5 59.30 21.56 -13.57
N PHE A 6 58.77 20.53 -14.22
CA PHE A 6 57.36 20.45 -14.59
C PHE A 6 56.58 19.93 -13.37
N ALA A 7 55.78 20.80 -12.76
CA ALA A 7 54.80 20.42 -11.76
C ALA A 7 53.49 19.99 -12.47
N ILE A 8 53.17 18.72 -12.42
CA ILE A 8 51.89 18.20 -12.87
C ILE A 8 50.88 18.41 -11.72
N ILE A 9 49.98 19.37 -11.90
CA ILE A 9 48.84 19.57 -11.02
C ILE A 9 47.77 18.56 -11.46
N ALA A 10 47.61 17.49 -10.72
CA ALA A 10 46.48 16.56 -10.88
C ALA A 10 45.22 17.22 -10.28
N LEU A 11 44.35 17.70 -11.13
CA LEU A 11 43.04 18.23 -10.76
C LEU A 11 42.11 17.05 -10.44
N PHE A 12 41.95 16.70 -9.16
CA PHE A 12 40.91 15.79 -8.71
C PHE A 12 39.56 16.50 -8.84
N ILE A 13 38.81 16.20 -9.92
CA ILE A 13 37.41 16.54 -10.01
C ILE A 13 36.68 15.53 -9.13
N ALA A 14 36.31 15.93 -7.92
CA ALA A 14 35.36 15.21 -7.09
C ALA A 14 34.01 15.36 -7.78
N VAL A 15 33.63 14.36 -8.58
CA VAL A 15 32.23 14.19 -9.04
C VAL A 15 31.45 13.80 -7.79
N SER A 16 30.80 14.78 -7.20
CA SER A 16 29.73 14.53 -6.23
C SER A 16 28.64 13.76 -6.98
N ALA A 17 28.60 12.44 -6.82
CA ALA A 17 27.46 11.65 -7.22
C ALA A 17 26.28 12.13 -6.38
N MET A 18 25.53 13.10 -6.88
CA MET A 18 24.15 13.30 -6.46
C MET A 18 23.47 11.97 -6.69
N ALA A 19 23.02 11.31 -5.61
CA ALA A 19 22.21 10.10 -5.70
C ALA A 19 20.98 10.47 -6.53
N SER A 20 21.00 10.10 -7.80
CA SER A 20 19.85 10.19 -8.69
C SER A 20 18.75 9.34 -8.04
N THR A 21 17.65 9.97 -7.67
CA THR A 21 16.38 9.23 -7.58
C THR A 21 16.24 8.54 -8.92
N GLY A 22 16.11 7.20 -8.95
CA GLY A 22 16.04 6.42 -10.19
C GLY A 22 15.12 7.08 -11.22
N ASP A 23 15.40 6.90 -12.51
CA ASP A 23 14.69 7.56 -13.61
C ASP A 23 13.18 7.35 -13.43
N LYS A 24 12.44 8.42 -13.09
CA LYS A 24 10.99 8.40 -12.98
C LYS A 24 10.37 8.63 -14.36
N GLN A 25 9.48 7.74 -14.78
CA GLN A 25 8.67 7.89 -15.99
C GLN A 25 7.19 7.86 -15.66
N THR A 26 6.41 8.77 -16.25
CA THR A 26 4.97 8.86 -16.00
C THR A 26 4.19 8.33 -17.19
N TYR A 27 3.19 7.51 -16.94
CA TYR A 27 2.34 6.90 -17.96
C TYR A 27 0.86 7.11 -17.64
N LEU A 28 0.06 7.40 -18.66
CA LEU A 28 -1.41 7.34 -18.59
C LEU A 28 -1.82 5.86 -18.66
N TYR A 29 -2.36 5.30 -17.58
CA TYR A 29 -2.73 3.89 -17.56
C TYR A 29 -4.23 3.64 -17.76
N ALA A 30 -5.08 4.63 -17.46
CA ALA A 30 -6.51 4.54 -17.71
C ALA A 30 -7.17 5.90 -17.87
N VAL A 31 -8.30 5.92 -18.58
CA VAL A 31 -9.24 7.05 -18.60
C VAL A 31 -10.60 6.51 -18.15
N LYS A 32 -11.15 7.07 -17.08
CA LYS A 32 -12.40 6.64 -16.43
C LYS A 32 -13.39 7.82 -16.38
N GLY A 33 -14.23 7.93 -17.40
CA GLY A 33 -15.09 9.10 -17.57
C GLY A 33 -14.26 10.37 -17.83
N ALA A 34 -14.33 11.35 -16.94
CA ALA A 34 -13.54 12.58 -17.01
C ALA A 34 -12.13 12.46 -16.39
N ASP A 35 -11.86 11.37 -15.66
CA ASP A 35 -10.60 11.20 -14.93
C ASP A 35 -9.54 10.53 -15.81
N SER A 36 -8.38 11.19 -15.93
CA SER A 36 -7.17 10.61 -16.50
C SER A 36 -6.27 10.14 -15.36
N LEU A 37 -5.99 8.84 -15.31
CA LEU A 37 -5.24 8.19 -14.23
C LEU A 37 -3.84 7.85 -14.71
N TYR A 38 -2.84 8.35 -13.98
CA TYR A 38 -1.43 8.16 -14.30
C TYR A 38 -0.76 7.28 -13.27
N LEU A 39 0.32 6.62 -13.67
CA LEU A 39 1.28 5.99 -12.77
C LEU A 39 2.66 6.57 -12.99
N ASP A 40 3.44 6.66 -11.92
CA ASP A 40 4.86 6.97 -11.96
C ASP A 40 5.65 5.68 -11.77
N HIS A 41 6.47 5.34 -12.74
CA HIS A 41 7.38 4.22 -12.72
C HIS A 41 8.76 4.69 -12.25
N TYR A 42 9.17 4.30 -11.07
CA TYR A 42 10.51 4.48 -10.50
C TYR A 42 11.31 3.20 -10.78
N ILE A 43 12.33 3.32 -11.62
CA ILE A 43 13.05 2.18 -12.17
C ILE A 43 14.22 1.80 -11.25
N SER A 44 14.31 0.54 -10.86
CA SER A 44 15.45 0.02 -10.12
C SER A 44 16.70 -0.04 -11.02
N PRO A 45 17.89 0.28 -10.48
CA PRO A 45 19.15 0.16 -11.23
C PRO A 45 19.60 -1.28 -11.47
N VAL A 46 18.91 -2.25 -10.89
CA VAL A 46 19.25 -3.68 -11.02
C VAL A 46 18.85 -4.19 -12.42
N ALA A 47 19.77 -4.84 -13.12
CA ALA A 47 19.52 -5.39 -14.46
C ALA A 47 18.68 -6.67 -14.44
N GLY A 48 17.98 -6.94 -15.55
CA GLY A 48 17.19 -8.16 -15.77
C GLY A 48 15.72 -7.99 -15.37
N HIS A 49 14.96 -9.10 -15.38
CA HIS A 49 13.57 -9.09 -14.96
C HIS A 49 13.47 -8.89 -13.43
N ARG A 50 12.78 -7.83 -13.04
CA ARG A 50 12.70 -7.37 -11.65
C ARG A 50 11.31 -7.59 -11.07
N PRO A 51 11.21 -7.91 -9.76
CA PRO A 51 9.96 -7.77 -9.04
C PRO A 51 9.53 -6.31 -9.02
N CYS A 52 8.24 -6.05 -8.83
CA CYS A 52 7.78 -4.69 -8.67
C CYS A 52 6.80 -4.51 -7.51
N MET A 53 6.73 -3.27 -7.02
CA MET A 53 5.80 -2.81 -6.01
C MET A 53 4.81 -1.84 -6.64
N VAL A 54 3.51 -2.15 -6.58
CA VAL A 54 2.45 -1.20 -6.93
C VAL A 54 2.01 -0.51 -5.65
N PHE A 55 2.29 0.79 -5.55
CA PHE A 55 2.01 1.58 -4.37
C PHE A 55 0.75 2.43 -4.53
N VAL A 56 -0.11 2.39 -3.50
CA VAL A 56 -1.36 3.16 -3.41
C VAL A 56 -1.27 4.10 -2.21
N PHE A 57 -1.31 5.40 -2.47
CA PHE A 57 -1.18 6.43 -1.44
C PHE A 57 -2.41 6.52 -0.52
N GLY A 58 -2.22 7.12 0.66
CA GLY A 58 -3.27 7.42 1.62
C GLY A 58 -4.00 8.74 1.34
N GLY A 59 -4.97 9.08 2.19
CA GLY A 59 -5.68 10.35 2.12
C GLY A 59 -7.20 10.23 2.19
N GLY A 60 -7.71 9.13 2.76
CA GLY A 60 -9.14 8.95 3.07
C GLY A 60 -10.05 8.89 1.84
N PHE A 61 -9.53 8.55 0.66
CA PHE A 61 -10.24 8.62 -0.63
C PHE A 61 -10.70 10.04 -1.02
N VAL A 62 -10.14 11.06 -0.39
CA VAL A 62 -10.50 12.49 -0.56
C VAL A 62 -9.36 13.27 -1.19
N ARG A 63 -8.12 12.95 -0.83
CA ARG A 63 -6.91 13.69 -1.17
C ARG A 63 -5.71 12.77 -1.31
N GLY A 64 -4.58 13.34 -1.70
CA GLY A 64 -3.31 12.65 -1.90
C GLY A 64 -2.93 12.62 -3.38
N ASN A 65 -1.72 12.20 -3.65
CA ASN A 65 -1.14 12.10 -4.98
C ASN A 65 -0.05 11.03 -5.00
N ARG A 66 0.18 10.43 -6.17
CA ARG A 66 1.14 9.36 -6.40
C ARG A 66 2.60 9.80 -6.23
N ASP A 67 2.91 11.07 -6.44
CA ASP A 67 4.26 11.65 -6.42
C ASP A 67 4.56 12.45 -5.15
N SER A 68 3.83 12.18 -4.05
CA SER A 68 4.09 12.83 -2.76
C SER A 68 5.53 12.57 -2.30
N GLU A 69 6.24 13.65 -1.96
CA GLU A 69 7.61 13.61 -1.44
C GLU A 69 7.74 12.71 -0.20
N THR A 70 6.66 12.56 0.57
CA THR A 70 6.62 11.69 1.75
C THR A 70 7.01 10.25 1.43
N TYR A 71 6.68 9.74 0.24
CA TYR A 71 6.92 8.35 -0.11
C TYR A 71 8.23 8.11 -0.89
N LEU A 72 8.86 9.15 -1.41
CA LEU A 72 10.07 9.03 -2.24
C LEU A 72 11.23 8.27 -1.55
N PRO A 73 11.54 8.46 -0.26
CA PRO A 73 12.57 7.66 0.41
C PRO A 73 12.23 6.16 0.47
N TYR A 74 10.95 5.81 0.63
CA TYR A 74 10.49 4.43 0.58
C TYR A 74 10.63 3.84 -0.82
N PHE A 75 10.28 4.60 -1.86
CA PHE A 75 10.45 4.15 -3.25
C PHE A 75 11.92 3.94 -3.59
N LYS A 76 12.78 4.88 -3.15
CA LYS A 76 14.23 4.73 -3.31
C LYS A 76 14.76 3.48 -2.60
N PHE A 77 14.34 3.23 -1.36
CA PHE A 77 14.71 2.02 -0.63
C PHE A 77 14.34 0.75 -1.41
N LEU A 78 13.15 0.68 -1.98
CA LEU A 78 12.72 -0.47 -2.79
C LEU A 78 13.55 -0.61 -4.07
N ASN A 79 13.80 0.50 -4.78
CA ASN A 79 14.64 0.50 -5.99
C ASN A 79 16.06 0.05 -5.70
N ASP A 80 16.68 0.52 -4.63
CA ASP A 80 18.03 0.13 -4.21
C ASP A 80 18.10 -1.38 -3.88
N ASN A 81 16.97 -2.00 -3.52
CA ASN A 81 16.85 -3.43 -3.24
C ASN A 81 16.26 -4.26 -4.39
N GLY A 82 16.24 -3.72 -5.60
CA GLY A 82 15.94 -4.45 -6.83
C GLY A 82 14.46 -4.53 -7.19
N PHE A 83 13.60 -3.76 -6.56
CA PHE A 83 12.18 -3.65 -6.91
C PHE A 83 11.93 -2.39 -7.75
N ASP A 84 11.28 -2.52 -8.89
CA ASP A 84 10.67 -1.36 -9.53
C ASP A 84 9.46 -0.91 -8.71
N VAL A 85 9.19 0.41 -8.69
CA VAL A 85 8.00 0.92 -7.99
C VAL A 85 7.08 1.62 -8.97
N PHE A 86 5.81 1.24 -8.95
CA PHE A 86 4.73 1.89 -9.67
C PHE A 86 3.81 2.58 -8.67
N SER A 87 3.94 3.89 -8.50
CA SER A 87 3.03 4.67 -7.69
C SER A 87 1.87 5.15 -8.55
N ILE A 88 0.64 4.83 -8.17
CA ILE A 88 -0.53 5.04 -9.02
C ILE A 88 -1.44 6.16 -8.52
N ASP A 89 -2.05 6.90 -9.45
CA ASP A 89 -3.28 7.63 -9.17
C ASP A 89 -4.43 6.64 -8.97
N TYR A 90 -5.44 7.04 -8.26
CA TYR A 90 -6.75 6.39 -8.23
C TYR A 90 -7.83 7.44 -8.01
N ARG A 91 -9.06 7.18 -8.43
CA ARG A 91 -10.16 8.11 -8.29
C ARG A 91 -10.49 8.32 -6.81
N LEU A 92 -10.52 9.58 -6.39
CA LEU A 92 -10.80 9.98 -5.02
C LEU A 92 -12.32 10.08 -4.81
N GLY A 93 -12.96 8.92 -4.66
CA GLY A 93 -14.42 8.77 -4.69
C GLY A 93 -15.18 9.49 -3.57
N LEU A 94 -14.48 9.92 -2.50
CA LEU A 94 -15.06 10.72 -1.42
C LEU A 94 -14.73 12.22 -1.52
N LYS A 95 -13.95 12.64 -2.52
CA LYS A 95 -13.63 14.06 -2.75
C LYS A 95 -14.88 14.94 -2.85
N PRO A 96 -16.01 14.53 -3.47
CA PRO A 96 -17.22 15.33 -3.52
C PRO A 96 -17.81 15.69 -2.15
N LEU A 97 -17.56 14.90 -1.10
CA LEU A 97 -18.00 15.20 0.27
C LEU A 97 -17.40 16.50 0.84
N THR A 98 -16.23 16.93 0.35
CA THR A 98 -15.57 18.15 0.83
C THR A 98 -16.30 19.44 0.41
N THR A 99 -17.09 19.37 -0.65
CA THR A 99 -17.84 20.50 -1.21
C THR A 99 -19.36 20.35 -1.08
N MET A 100 -19.81 19.23 -0.51
CA MET A 100 -21.22 18.93 -0.33
C MET A 100 -21.85 19.86 0.72
N GLU A 101 -22.98 20.45 0.42
CA GLU A 101 -23.79 21.19 1.39
C GLU A 101 -24.52 20.20 2.31
N GLY A 102 -24.40 20.42 3.62
CA GLY A 102 -24.97 19.54 4.65
C GLY A 102 -24.10 18.34 4.97
N SER A 103 -24.58 17.50 5.86
CA SER A 103 -23.94 16.21 6.21
C SER A 103 -24.79 15.07 5.64
N PRO A 104 -24.18 14.13 4.89
CA PRO A 104 -24.92 12.96 4.40
C PRO A 104 -25.41 12.11 5.57
N SER A 105 -26.52 11.42 5.37
CA SER A 105 -26.98 10.41 6.32
C SER A 105 -25.97 9.27 6.45
N ILE A 106 -26.01 8.52 7.55
CA ILE A 106 -25.14 7.35 7.78
C ILE A 106 -25.24 6.36 6.60
N ARG A 107 -26.45 6.13 6.07
CA ARG A 107 -26.65 5.23 4.94
C ARG A 107 -25.97 5.73 3.66
N GLU A 108 -26.08 7.02 3.37
CA GLU A 108 -25.41 7.66 2.23
C GLU A 108 -23.90 7.60 2.39
N THR A 109 -23.38 7.91 3.59
CA THR A 109 -21.93 7.83 3.90
C THR A 109 -21.40 6.42 3.67
N ILE A 110 -22.10 5.38 4.11
CA ILE A 110 -21.75 3.97 3.88
C ILE A 110 -21.74 3.65 2.39
N GLY A 111 -22.76 4.09 1.64
CA GLY A 111 -22.85 3.90 0.19
C GLY A 111 -21.70 4.57 -0.56
N LEU A 112 -21.39 5.82 -0.22
CA LEU A 112 -20.29 6.59 -0.79
C LEU A 112 -18.94 5.94 -0.49
N LEU A 113 -18.72 5.51 0.76
CA LEU A 113 -17.48 4.83 1.15
C LEU A 113 -17.31 3.51 0.39
N ASN A 114 -18.35 2.68 0.32
CA ASN A 114 -18.32 1.44 -0.45
C ASN A 114 -18.03 1.70 -1.93
N GLY A 115 -18.64 2.73 -2.50
CA GLY A 115 -18.38 3.17 -3.87
C GLY A 115 -16.92 3.60 -4.08
N ALA A 116 -16.38 4.40 -3.16
CA ALA A 116 -15.00 4.89 -3.24
C ALA A 116 -13.96 3.76 -3.11
N VAL A 117 -14.18 2.80 -2.21
CA VAL A 117 -13.31 1.62 -2.07
C VAL A 117 -13.34 0.78 -3.33
N ASN A 118 -14.52 0.48 -3.87
CA ASN A 118 -14.63 -0.31 -5.10
C ASN A 118 -13.99 0.40 -6.29
N MET A 119 -14.18 1.72 -6.40
CA MET A 119 -13.57 2.55 -7.45
C MET A 119 -12.04 2.51 -7.39
N ALA A 120 -11.45 2.63 -6.20
CA ALA A 120 -10.00 2.54 -6.01
C ALA A 120 -9.44 1.14 -6.34
N VAL A 121 -10.18 0.07 -6.01
CA VAL A 121 -9.84 -1.31 -6.38
C VAL A 121 -9.86 -1.52 -7.90
N GLU A 122 -10.88 -1.01 -8.59
CA GLU A 122 -10.95 -1.06 -10.06
C GLU A 122 -9.81 -0.32 -10.72
N ASP A 123 -9.38 0.81 -10.13
CA ASP A 123 -8.27 1.59 -10.66
C ASP A 123 -6.94 0.88 -10.41
N LEU A 124 -6.74 0.26 -9.24
CA LEU A 124 -5.58 -0.59 -8.96
C LEU A 124 -5.50 -1.78 -9.94
N PHE A 125 -6.62 -2.43 -10.23
CA PHE A 125 -6.65 -3.52 -11.22
C PHE A 125 -6.32 -3.03 -12.63
N SER A 126 -6.81 -1.85 -13.01
CA SER A 126 -6.47 -1.25 -14.31
C SER A 126 -4.97 -0.93 -14.40
N ALA A 127 -4.37 -0.40 -13.33
CA ALA A 127 -2.93 -0.15 -13.29
C ALA A 127 -2.13 -1.45 -13.31
N THR A 128 -2.58 -2.48 -12.57
CA THR A 128 -1.93 -3.80 -12.57
C THR A 128 -1.95 -4.44 -13.97
N LEU A 129 -3.09 -4.40 -14.65
CA LEU A 129 -3.21 -4.91 -16.03
C LEU A 129 -2.26 -4.15 -16.97
N PHE A 130 -2.23 -2.81 -16.88
CA PHE A 130 -1.32 -1.98 -17.68
C PHE A 130 0.16 -2.33 -17.42
N ILE A 131 0.54 -2.62 -16.17
CA ILE A 131 1.90 -3.07 -15.84
C ILE A 131 2.19 -4.43 -16.47
N ILE A 132 1.26 -5.38 -16.39
CA ILE A 132 1.39 -6.72 -16.99
C ILE A 132 1.55 -6.62 -18.52
N GLU A 133 0.76 -5.79 -19.18
CA GLU A 133 0.82 -5.59 -20.65
C GLU A 133 2.14 -4.95 -21.11
N ASN A 134 2.81 -4.19 -20.24
CA ASN A 134 4.11 -3.57 -20.52
C ASN A 134 5.31 -4.30 -19.88
N ALA A 135 5.08 -5.44 -19.22
CA ALA A 135 6.08 -6.11 -18.38
C ALA A 135 7.35 -6.49 -19.16
N GLU A 136 7.20 -7.01 -20.37
CA GLU A 136 8.35 -7.38 -21.22
C GLU A 136 9.22 -6.15 -21.55
N ARG A 137 8.60 -5.05 -21.95
CA ARG A 137 9.29 -3.79 -22.26
C ARG A 137 10.03 -3.22 -21.06
N TRP A 138 9.46 -3.38 -19.84
CA TRP A 138 10.00 -2.83 -18.61
C TRP A 138 10.85 -3.84 -17.83
N GLN A 139 10.97 -5.07 -18.33
CA GLN A 139 11.66 -6.17 -17.68
C GLN A 139 11.09 -6.45 -16.26
N ILE A 140 9.77 -6.51 -16.15
CA ILE A 140 9.05 -6.83 -14.91
C ILE A 140 8.75 -8.32 -14.87
N ASP A 141 9.03 -8.94 -13.72
CA ASP A 141 8.59 -10.29 -13.40
C ASP A 141 7.14 -10.27 -12.92
N THR A 142 6.21 -10.64 -13.79
CA THR A 142 4.77 -10.61 -13.50
C THR A 142 4.33 -11.59 -12.42
N GLU A 143 5.14 -12.59 -12.09
CA GLU A 143 4.88 -13.49 -10.96
C GLU A 143 5.28 -12.88 -9.61
N LYS A 144 5.94 -11.70 -9.63
CA LYS A 144 6.45 -11.02 -8.44
C LYS A 144 5.93 -9.58 -8.34
N ILE A 145 4.68 -9.37 -8.71
CA ILE A 145 3.98 -8.09 -8.48
C ILE A 145 3.47 -8.07 -7.04
N VAL A 146 3.96 -7.14 -6.25
CA VAL A 146 3.55 -6.91 -4.86
C VAL A 146 2.75 -5.61 -4.79
N THR A 147 1.71 -5.56 -3.97
CA THR A 147 1.00 -4.31 -3.69
C THR A 147 1.35 -3.78 -2.32
N SER A 148 1.37 -2.46 -2.19
CA SER A 148 1.61 -1.79 -0.92
C SER A 148 0.74 -0.54 -0.84
N GLY A 149 0.21 -0.25 0.34
CA GLY A 149 -0.66 0.92 0.50
C GLY A 149 -0.64 1.52 1.90
N SER A 150 -0.88 2.84 1.94
CA SER A 150 -0.97 3.64 3.15
C SER A 150 -2.43 4.01 3.43
N SER A 151 -2.96 3.78 4.66
CA SER A 151 -4.30 4.25 5.06
C SER A 151 -5.41 3.83 4.06
N ALA A 152 -6.06 4.76 3.38
CA ALA A 152 -7.01 4.47 2.29
C ALA A 152 -6.40 3.58 1.20
N GLY A 153 -5.13 3.78 0.85
CA GLY A 153 -4.40 2.90 -0.06
C GLY A 153 -4.20 1.50 0.51
N ALA A 154 -3.99 1.37 1.83
CA ALA A 154 -3.90 0.09 2.50
C ALA A 154 -5.26 -0.65 2.52
N ILE A 155 -6.36 0.09 2.70
CA ILE A 155 -7.72 -0.45 2.51
C ILE A 155 -7.88 -0.97 1.08
N THR A 156 -7.43 -0.19 0.09
CA THR A 156 -7.54 -0.55 -1.34
C THR A 156 -6.78 -1.85 -1.65
N VAL A 157 -5.52 -2.00 -1.22
CA VAL A 157 -4.73 -3.20 -1.54
C VAL A 157 -5.24 -4.45 -0.83
N LEU A 158 -5.73 -4.33 0.41
CA LEU A 158 -6.36 -5.43 1.13
C LEU A 158 -7.68 -5.84 0.48
N GLN A 159 -8.50 -4.87 0.07
CA GLN A 159 -9.76 -5.11 -0.62
C GLN A 159 -9.55 -5.73 -2.00
N ALA A 160 -8.50 -5.31 -2.73
CA ALA A 160 -8.13 -5.87 -4.02
C ALA A 160 -7.73 -7.35 -3.89
N GLU A 161 -6.89 -7.70 -2.91
CA GLU A 161 -6.52 -9.09 -2.64
C GLU A 161 -7.76 -9.94 -2.29
N ASN A 162 -8.64 -9.42 -1.43
CA ASN A 162 -9.89 -10.10 -1.10
C ASN A 162 -10.79 -10.29 -2.34
N ALA A 163 -10.86 -9.27 -3.22
CA ALA A 163 -11.64 -9.35 -4.46
C ALA A 163 -11.10 -10.42 -5.43
N ILE A 164 -9.79 -10.55 -5.57
CA ILE A 164 -9.14 -11.62 -6.38
C ILE A 164 -9.45 -12.99 -5.78
N CYS A 165 -9.26 -13.17 -4.48
CA CYS A 165 -9.54 -14.44 -3.80
C CYS A 165 -11.00 -14.87 -3.92
N ASN A 166 -11.92 -13.92 -4.00
CA ASN A 166 -13.35 -14.18 -4.17
C ASN A 166 -13.83 -14.21 -5.62
N ARG A 167 -12.93 -13.94 -6.58
CA ARG A 167 -13.24 -13.87 -8.02
C ARG A 167 -14.40 -12.92 -8.30
N THR A 168 -14.33 -11.72 -7.72
CA THR A 168 -15.37 -10.70 -7.95
C THR A 168 -15.36 -10.24 -9.41
N PRO A 169 -16.47 -9.68 -9.94
CA PRO A 169 -16.50 -9.16 -11.30
C PRO A 169 -15.41 -8.13 -11.60
N SER A 170 -15.04 -7.28 -10.63
CA SER A 170 -13.97 -6.29 -10.79
C SER A 170 -12.60 -6.93 -11.01
N ALA A 171 -12.33 -8.10 -10.42
CA ALA A 171 -11.08 -8.82 -10.61
C ALA A 171 -10.98 -9.55 -11.97
N ALA A 172 -12.10 -9.68 -12.71
CA ALA A 172 -12.13 -10.40 -13.99
C ALA A 172 -11.34 -9.70 -15.12
N VAL A 173 -10.90 -8.46 -14.93
CA VAL A 173 -10.03 -7.75 -15.87
C VAL A 173 -8.58 -8.26 -15.84
N LEU A 174 -8.18 -8.91 -14.74
CA LEU A 174 -6.85 -9.47 -14.57
C LEU A 174 -6.74 -10.82 -15.30
N PRO A 175 -5.54 -11.25 -15.70
CA PRO A 175 -5.32 -12.55 -16.31
C PRO A 175 -5.88 -13.70 -15.46
N GLN A 176 -6.39 -14.75 -16.11
CA GLN A 176 -6.91 -15.92 -15.41
C GLN A 176 -5.83 -16.55 -14.51
N GLY A 177 -6.17 -16.74 -13.24
CA GLY A 177 -5.25 -17.31 -12.25
C GLY A 177 -4.25 -16.30 -11.67
N PHE A 178 -4.31 -15.03 -12.06
CA PHE A 178 -3.48 -14.00 -11.46
C PHE A 178 -3.78 -13.85 -9.97
N ASN A 179 -2.73 -13.70 -9.18
CA ASN A 179 -2.77 -13.14 -7.83
C ASN A 179 -1.50 -12.33 -7.58
N TYR A 180 -1.56 -11.38 -6.66
CA TYR A 180 -0.35 -10.69 -6.20
C TYR A 180 0.61 -11.67 -5.52
N ALA A 181 1.90 -11.39 -5.62
CA ALA A 181 2.92 -12.18 -4.93
C ALA A 181 3.02 -11.86 -3.43
N GLY A 182 2.47 -10.73 -3.02
CA GLY A 182 2.38 -10.27 -1.64
C GLY A 182 1.65 -8.95 -1.51
N VAL A 183 1.19 -8.64 -0.30
CA VAL A 183 0.50 -7.40 0.05
C VAL A 183 1.14 -6.79 1.28
N ILE A 184 1.44 -5.49 1.27
CA ILE A 184 1.92 -4.74 2.45
C ILE A 184 0.90 -3.64 2.77
N SER A 185 0.35 -3.68 3.98
CA SER A 185 -0.69 -2.77 4.45
C SER A 185 -0.18 -1.94 5.64
N TYR A 186 -0.14 -0.63 5.47
CA TYR A 186 0.19 0.32 6.52
C TYR A 186 -1.09 0.97 7.06
N ALA A 187 -1.55 0.54 8.24
CA ALA A 187 -2.78 0.98 8.90
C ALA A 187 -4.03 0.82 8.02
N GLY A 188 -4.26 -0.39 7.50
CA GLY A 188 -5.39 -0.73 6.64
C GLY A 188 -6.42 -1.61 7.30
N ALA A 189 -7.54 -1.79 6.61
CA ALA A 189 -8.64 -2.68 6.97
C ALA A 189 -9.38 -3.14 5.71
N ILE A 190 -10.17 -4.21 5.79
CA ILE A 190 -11.17 -4.55 4.78
C ILE A 190 -12.50 -3.94 5.20
N PHE A 191 -13.12 -3.18 4.29
CA PHE A 191 -14.48 -2.66 4.47
C PHE A 191 -15.50 -3.60 3.82
N THR A 192 -16.60 -3.87 4.50
CA THR A 192 -17.67 -4.72 3.97
C THR A 192 -19.06 -4.21 4.40
N VAL A 193 -20.04 -4.46 3.54
CA VAL A 193 -21.45 -4.21 3.79
C VAL A 193 -22.25 -5.50 3.96
N ASN A 194 -21.60 -6.66 3.89
CA ASN A 194 -22.21 -7.98 3.85
C ASN A 194 -21.69 -8.96 4.94
N GLY A 195 -21.39 -8.46 6.13
CA GLY A 195 -20.85 -9.30 7.20
C GLY A 195 -19.31 -9.33 7.19
N LYS A 196 -18.71 -10.39 7.74
CA LYS A 196 -17.27 -10.52 7.76
C LYS A 196 -16.70 -10.80 6.36
N PRO A 197 -15.45 -10.41 6.06
CA PRO A 197 -14.81 -10.79 4.82
C PRO A 197 -14.76 -12.31 4.64
N GLU A 198 -15.08 -12.78 3.45
CA GLU A 198 -14.91 -14.17 3.05
C GLU A 198 -13.66 -14.32 2.19
N TRP A 199 -13.10 -15.54 2.16
CA TRP A 199 -11.93 -15.90 1.36
C TRP A 199 -12.19 -17.25 0.69
N LYS A 200 -12.67 -17.23 -0.56
CA LYS A 200 -12.96 -18.47 -1.32
C LYS A 200 -11.69 -19.20 -1.78
N ASN A 201 -10.62 -18.45 -1.96
CA ASN A 201 -9.30 -18.98 -2.31
C ASN A 201 -8.26 -18.46 -1.33
N LYS A 202 -7.13 -19.17 -1.22
CA LYS A 202 -6.00 -18.78 -0.38
C LYS A 202 -5.43 -17.43 -0.85
N PRO A 203 -5.30 -16.44 0.05
CA PRO A 203 -4.72 -15.15 -0.27
C PRO A 203 -3.19 -15.22 -0.45
N ALA A 204 -2.64 -14.20 -1.10
CA ALA A 204 -1.22 -13.91 -1.10
C ALA A 204 -0.68 -13.72 0.32
N PRO A 205 0.62 -13.88 0.58
CA PRO A 205 1.24 -13.47 1.83
C PRO A 205 0.95 -12.00 2.14
N ILE A 206 0.57 -11.69 3.38
CA ILE A 206 0.25 -10.32 3.80
C ILE A 206 1.19 -9.86 4.91
N MET A 207 1.75 -8.65 4.76
CA MET A 207 2.41 -7.91 5.84
C MET A 207 1.50 -6.78 6.31
N LEU A 208 1.23 -6.73 7.62
CA LEU A 208 0.32 -5.79 8.24
C LEU A 208 1.08 -4.98 9.30
N PHE A 209 1.08 -3.65 9.18
CA PHE A 209 1.53 -2.74 10.23
C PHE A 209 0.32 -1.98 10.77
N HIS A 210 0.13 -1.98 12.09
CA HIS A 210 -0.98 -1.21 12.68
C HIS A 210 -0.71 -0.80 14.12
N GLY A 211 -1.06 0.43 14.46
CA GLY A 211 -1.05 0.94 15.82
C GLY A 211 -2.36 0.60 16.54
N SER A 212 -2.28 0.07 17.78
CA SER A 212 -3.48 -0.37 18.48
C SER A 212 -4.41 0.77 18.92
N ALA A 213 -3.93 2.01 18.92
CA ALA A 213 -4.70 3.21 19.23
C ALA A 213 -4.99 4.08 17.99
N ASP A 214 -5.05 3.45 16.82
CA ASP A 214 -5.46 4.12 15.59
C ASP A 214 -6.91 4.58 15.70
N ALA A 215 -7.14 5.90 15.56
CA ALA A 215 -8.45 6.53 15.64
C ALA A 215 -9.04 6.87 14.25
N GLN A 216 -8.35 6.51 13.16
CA GLN A 216 -8.80 6.79 11.79
C GLN A 216 -9.18 5.52 11.02
N VAL A 217 -8.42 4.44 11.18
CA VAL A 217 -8.72 3.13 10.61
C VAL A 217 -8.74 2.08 11.73
N PRO A 218 -9.78 1.27 11.85
CA PRO A 218 -9.89 0.31 12.94
C PRO A 218 -8.73 -0.70 12.97
N TYR A 219 -8.04 -0.77 14.09
CA TYR A 219 -6.98 -1.75 14.34
C TYR A 219 -7.51 -3.19 14.41
N ASP A 220 -8.64 -3.40 15.10
CA ASP A 220 -9.34 -4.70 15.16
C ASP A 220 -10.59 -4.62 14.27
N LYS A 221 -11.73 -5.02 14.72
CA LYS A 221 -12.99 -4.91 13.98
C LYS A 221 -13.87 -3.80 14.56
N ALA A 222 -14.54 -3.07 13.69
CA ALA A 222 -15.57 -2.12 14.03
C ALA A 222 -16.78 -2.35 13.12
N THR A 223 -17.82 -3.00 13.62
CA THR A 223 -18.97 -3.42 12.83
C THR A 223 -20.30 -3.04 13.49
N MET A 224 -21.29 -2.74 12.68
CA MET A 224 -22.67 -2.49 13.08
C MET A 224 -23.62 -3.11 12.04
N LEU A 225 -24.50 -4.01 12.46
CA LEU A 225 -25.49 -4.68 11.59
C LEU A 225 -24.87 -5.35 10.33
N GLY A 226 -23.70 -5.93 10.47
CA GLY A 226 -22.99 -6.59 9.35
C GLY A 226 -22.23 -5.65 8.40
N ILE A 227 -22.18 -4.35 8.73
CA ILE A 227 -21.43 -3.35 7.98
C ILE A 227 -20.26 -2.89 8.83
N GLY A 228 -19.08 -2.70 8.23
CA GLY A 228 -17.95 -2.12 8.93
C GLY A 228 -16.60 -2.57 8.43
N PHE A 229 -15.61 -2.38 9.29
CA PHE A 229 -14.20 -2.62 9.00
C PHE A 229 -13.66 -3.81 9.77
N PHE A 230 -12.75 -4.51 9.13
CA PHE A 230 -11.97 -5.60 9.71
C PHE A 230 -10.48 -5.26 9.57
N GLY A 231 -9.90 -4.77 10.66
CA GLY A 231 -8.53 -4.25 10.70
C GLY A 231 -7.47 -5.34 10.80
N SER A 232 -6.22 -4.89 10.87
CA SER A 232 -5.05 -5.76 10.79
C SER A 232 -5.01 -6.86 11.84
N LYS A 233 -5.42 -6.59 13.08
CA LYS A 233 -5.48 -7.61 14.14
C LYS A 233 -6.48 -8.71 13.82
N HIS A 234 -7.67 -8.34 13.32
CA HIS A 234 -8.67 -9.32 12.90
C HIS A 234 -8.17 -10.18 11.74
N LEU A 235 -7.59 -9.55 10.72
CA LEU A 235 -7.03 -10.25 9.56
C LEU A 235 -5.88 -11.18 9.95
N ALA A 236 -4.95 -10.72 10.80
CA ALA A 236 -3.85 -11.54 11.29
C ALA A 236 -4.35 -12.79 12.02
N LYS A 237 -5.39 -12.64 12.85
CA LYS A 237 -6.04 -13.79 13.50
C LYS A 237 -6.62 -14.77 12.48
N GLU A 238 -7.35 -14.29 11.50
CA GLU A 238 -7.96 -15.12 10.45
C GLU A 238 -6.90 -15.87 9.62
N PHE A 239 -5.80 -15.17 9.26
CA PHE A 239 -4.67 -15.77 8.55
C PHE A 239 -3.97 -16.84 9.39
N ASN A 240 -3.77 -16.59 10.70
CA ASN A 240 -3.19 -17.56 11.61
C ASN A 240 -4.05 -18.81 11.76
N ASP A 241 -5.37 -18.65 11.93
CA ASP A 241 -6.32 -19.74 12.08
C ASP A 241 -6.34 -20.66 10.84
N ASN A 242 -6.19 -20.08 9.64
CA ASN A 242 -6.14 -20.79 8.36
C ASN A 242 -4.73 -21.24 7.93
N LYS A 243 -3.69 -20.90 8.69
CA LYS A 243 -2.28 -21.16 8.34
C LYS A 243 -1.88 -20.54 6.99
N TRP A 244 -2.44 -19.39 6.65
CA TRP A 244 -2.01 -18.60 5.52
C TRP A 244 -0.80 -17.75 5.90
N PRO A 245 0.17 -17.54 5.01
CA PRO A 245 1.36 -16.76 5.31
C PRO A 245 1.02 -15.30 5.64
N TYR A 246 1.50 -14.83 6.77
CA TYR A 246 1.35 -13.43 7.15
C TYR A 246 2.47 -12.98 8.08
N TRP A 247 2.71 -11.67 8.13
CA TRP A 247 3.50 -11.02 9.18
C TRP A 247 2.73 -9.80 9.71
N PHE A 248 2.23 -9.90 10.93
CA PHE A 248 1.58 -8.81 11.62
C PHE A 248 2.56 -8.13 12.56
N TYR A 249 2.80 -6.83 12.33
CA TYR A 249 3.57 -5.95 13.17
C TYR A 249 2.59 -5.13 14.03
N ASP A 250 2.37 -5.58 15.26
CA ASP A 250 1.42 -5.05 16.23
C ASP A 250 2.12 -4.02 17.14
N ILE A 251 1.73 -2.74 17.03
CA ILE A 251 2.42 -1.64 17.70
C ILE A 251 1.50 -1.02 18.73
N GLU A 252 1.77 -1.32 20.02
CA GLU A 252 0.91 -0.94 21.12
C GLU A 252 0.82 0.59 21.30
N TYR A 253 -0.37 1.12 21.51
CA TYR A 253 -0.71 2.53 21.72
C TYR A 253 -0.28 3.51 20.61
N HIS A 254 0.29 3.05 19.52
CA HIS A 254 0.54 3.91 18.36
C HIS A 254 -0.75 4.26 17.62
N THR A 255 -0.74 5.46 17.04
CA THR A 255 -1.87 6.05 16.33
C THR A 255 -1.81 5.74 14.83
N HIS A 256 -2.59 6.44 14.02
CA HIS A 256 -2.58 6.37 12.56
C HIS A 256 -1.24 6.78 11.89
N SER A 257 -0.26 7.27 12.68
CA SER A 257 1.11 7.51 12.19
C SER A 257 1.75 6.26 11.58
N ILE A 258 1.29 5.05 11.97
CA ILE A 258 1.74 3.78 11.40
C ILE A 258 1.33 3.61 9.93
N ALA A 259 0.47 4.46 9.41
CA ALA A 259 0.22 4.53 7.97
C ALA A 259 1.47 4.94 7.14
N VAL A 260 2.49 5.53 7.79
CA VAL A 260 3.69 6.06 7.11
C VAL A 260 4.99 5.62 7.78
N LEU A 261 5.09 5.70 9.12
CA LEU A 261 6.35 5.49 9.85
C LEU A 261 7.09 4.19 9.51
N PRO A 262 6.43 3.02 9.36
CA PRO A 262 7.15 1.78 9.05
C PRO A 262 7.89 1.78 7.72
N MET A 263 7.51 2.63 6.78
CA MET A 263 8.23 2.78 5.49
C MET A 263 9.67 3.28 5.70
N PHE A 264 9.95 3.90 6.85
CA PHE A 264 11.26 4.42 7.24
C PHE A 264 11.91 3.58 8.35
N ASP A 265 11.12 3.23 9.35
CA ASP A 265 11.63 2.63 10.59
C ASP A 265 11.75 1.10 10.49
N ASN A 266 10.97 0.46 9.60
CA ASN A 266 10.91 -1.01 9.46
C ASN A 266 11.39 -1.52 8.09
N GLN A 267 12.32 -0.81 7.46
CA GLN A 267 12.83 -1.21 6.14
C GLN A 267 13.44 -2.61 6.13
N ARG A 268 14.09 -3.02 7.21
CA ARG A 268 14.67 -4.36 7.35
C ARG A 268 13.58 -5.44 7.36
N GLU A 269 12.51 -5.24 8.11
CA GLU A 269 11.39 -6.18 8.20
C GLU A 269 10.66 -6.25 6.86
N ILE A 270 10.44 -5.11 6.20
CA ILE A 270 9.84 -5.04 4.86
C ILE A 270 10.68 -5.84 3.87
N LEU A 271 12.00 -5.64 3.84
CA LEU A 271 12.89 -6.38 2.94
C LEU A 271 12.92 -7.88 3.29
N THR A 272 12.87 -8.23 4.58
CA THR A 272 12.78 -9.63 5.02
C THR A 272 11.47 -10.27 4.54
N PHE A 273 10.34 -9.56 4.64
CA PHE A 273 9.06 -10.03 4.10
C PHE A 273 9.14 -10.25 2.59
N LEU A 274 9.64 -9.28 1.85
CA LEU A 274 9.80 -9.39 0.40
C LEU A 274 10.68 -10.58 0.01
N ASN A 275 11.81 -10.78 0.69
CA ASN A 275 12.72 -11.88 0.39
C ASN A 275 12.16 -13.25 0.80
N ASP A 276 11.63 -13.37 2.02
CA ASP A 276 11.26 -14.67 2.55
C ASP A 276 9.86 -15.13 2.11
N PHE A 277 8.87 -14.22 2.13
CA PHE A 277 7.49 -14.58 1.80
C PHE A 277 7.21 -14.48 0.29
N VAL A 278 7.76 -13.46 -0.39
CA VAL A 278 7.49 -13.24 -1.81
C VAL A 278 8.47 -14.00 -2.69
N ILE A 279 9.77 -13.75 -2.53
CA ILE A 279 10.78 -14.35 -3.42
C ILE A 279 10.98 -15.85 -3.13
N LYS A 280 11.19 -16.21 -1.84
CA LYS A 280 11.41 -17.61 -1.43
C LYS A 280 10.13 -18.39 -1.15
N LYS A 281 8.96 -17.72 -1.18
CA LYS A 281 7.62 -18.32 -0.96
C LYS A 281 7.52 -19.15 0.34
N ARG A 282 8.19 -18.70 1.42
CA ARG A 282 8.16 -19.40 2.73
C ARG A 282 6.78 -19.23 3.39
N PRO A 283 6.14 -20.32 3.84
CA PRO A 283 4.79 -20.26 4.44
C PRO A 283 4.86 -19.91 5.93
N LEU A 284 5.37 -18.73 6.26
CA LEU A 284 5.55 -18.29 7.65
C LEU A 284 4.31 -17.57 8.17
N CYS A 285 3.99 -17.77 9.44
CA CYS A 285 2.97 -17.04 10.18
C CYS A 285 3.67 -16.33 11.36
N ILE A 286 3.80 -15.00 11.29
CA ILE A 286 4.58 -14.22 12.25
C ILE A 286 3.71 -13.12 12.85
N THR A 287 3.78 -12.96 14.16
CA THR A 287 3.28 -11.76 14.86
C THR A 287 4.43 -11.18 15.68
N THR A 288 4.76 -9.92 15.43
CA THR A 288 5.72 -9.13 16.21
C THR A 288 4.94 -8.11 17.01
N SER A 289 4.98 -8.21 18.34
CA SER A 289 4.35 -7.23 19.22
C SER A 289 5.41 -6.26 19.72
N VAL A 290 5.16 -4.98 19.49
CA VAL A 290 6.02 -3.88 19.96
C VAL A 290 5.28 -3.13 21.05
N SER A 291 5.86 -3.10 22.23
CA SER A 291 5.39 -2.30 23.36
C SER A 291 6.50 -1.34 23.76
N ASP A 292 6.20 -0.05 23.68
CA ASP A 292 7.09 1.01 24.14
C ASP A 292 6.56 1.54 25.47
N GLY A 293 7.30 1.31 26.55
CA GLY A 293 6.92 1.72 27.89
C GLY A 293 6.79 3.24 28.09
N GLU A 294 7.35 4.03 27.17
CA GLU A 294 7.25 5.49 27.18
C GLU A 294 6.03 6.01 26.41
N GLN A 295 5.40 5.18 25.58
CA GLN A 295 4.19 5.56 24.86
C GLN A 295 3.02 5.80 25.84
N PRO A 296 2.35 6.97 25.74
CA PRO A 296 1.18 7.24 26.56
C PRO A 296 0.07 6.25 26.22
N LYS A 297 -0.54 5.66 27.26
CA LYS A 297 -1.72 4.80 27.11
C LYS A 297 -2.86 5.60 26.46
N ARG A 298 -3.36 5.12 25.33
CA ARG A 298 -4.46 5.73 24.57
C ARG A 298 -5.66 4.80 24.52
N ASN A 299 -6.81 5.35 24.16
CA ASN A 299 -8.00 4.56 23.91
C ASN A 299 -7.76 3.65 22.67
N THR A 300 -7.95 2.36 22.87
CA THR A 300 -7.83 1.33 21.82
C THR A 300 -9.19 0.82 21.33
N LYS A 301 -10.30 1.36 21.89
CA LYS A 301 -11.65 0.97 21.48
C LYS A 301 -12.08 1.85 20.31
N PHE A 302 -12.48 1.22 19.23
CA PHE A 302 -12.91 1.87 18.00
C PHE A 302 -14.33 1.41 17.64
N LYS A 303 -15.20 2.34 17.25
CA LYS A 303 -16.56 2.10 16.77
C LYS A 303 -16.68 2.58 15.32
N VAL A 304 -17.68 2.08 14.58
CA VAL A 304 -17.93 2.53 13.18
C VAL A 304 -18.14 4.04 13.11
N MET A 305 -18.80 4.63 14.10
CA MET A 305 -19.00 6.08 14.15
C MET A 305 -17.69 6.87 14.30
N ASP A 306 -16.71 6.33 15.04
CA ASP A 306 -15.40 6.97 15.21
C ASP A 306 -14.70 7.13 13.85
N TYR A 307 -14.86 6.15 12.93
CA TYR A 307 -14.35 6.25 11.56
C TYR A 307 -15.01 7.42 10.79
N ILE A 308 -16.34 7.54 10.92
CA ILE A 308 -17.11 8.59 10.26
C ILE A 308 -16.69 9.95 10.80
N ASP A 309 -16.61 10.09 12.12
CA ASP A 309 -16.26 11.35 12.79
C ASP A 309 -14.80 11.76 12.48
N ALA A 310 -13.85 10.81 12.51
CA ALA A 310 -12.44 11.08 12.25
C ALA A 310 -12.13 11.46 10.79
N ASN A 311 -12.89 10.93 9.83
CA ASN A 311 -12.61 11.12 8.41
C ASN A 311 -13.58 12.12 7.73
N PHE A 312 -14.78 12.32 8.28
CA PHE A 312 -15.86 13.13 7.68
C PHE A 312 -16.54 14.08 8.67
N GLY A 313 -16.23 14.03 9.96
CA GLY A 313 -16.71 14.97 10.97
C GLY A 313 -16.20 16.38 10.66
N LYS A 314 -17.11 17.37 10.75
CA LYS A 314 -16.78 18.80 10.57
C LYS A 314 -16.36 19.43 11.87
#